data_c8c58921918289a1e1047577b756accc
#
_entry.id   c8c58921918289a1e1047577b756accc
#
_cell.length_a   1.000
_cell.length_b   1.000
_cell.length_c   1.000
_cell.angle_alpha   90.00
_cell.angle_beta   90.00
_cell.angle_gamma   90.00
#
_symmetry.space_group_name_H-M   'P 1'
#
loop_
_entity.id
_entity.type
_entity.pdbx_description
1 polymer ?
#
loop_
_entity_poly.entity_id
_entity_poly.type
_entity_poly.pdbx_seq_one_letter_code
_entity_poly.pdbx_strand_id
1 'polypeptide(L)'
;MKKAKSVALIGAGKLTDSPLSRFYWLSDRLGPVKSSSFRLASRIANQLRAGHPVKDFEEFHSSELILVCVPEPSLPQVLAELASAPIDFNGKAVVLSSFWLDSSELLQFSARGAAVASICPIPGFDDLRYLVEGDRPAVLSSRRLVEHGDRRAISIERSLKPFFLAALTWTGSVFFSVLAAAGESLRIAGVTPAVSASILEKQVGRTLRSFVRAGRGSLPDPRELSKQVCALAATDPCLAQYMEQSVCLAKRLAEKRKPD
;
A
#
# COMPACT_ATOMS: atom_id res chain seq x y z
N MET A 1 -25.68 17.31 -21.52
CA MET A 1 -24.81 17.11 -20.36
C MET A 1 -24.63 15.61 -20.16
N LYS A 2 -23.42 15.04 -20.36
CA LYS A 2 -23.12 13.66 -19.98
C LYS A 2 -23.20 13.59 -18.45
N LYS A 3 -24.15 12.79 -17.90
CA LYS A 3 -24.21 12.49 -16.47
C LYS A 3 -22.82 12.07 -16.02
N ALA A 4 -22.27 12.76 -15.03
CA ALA A 4 -21.02 12.33 -14.41
C ALA A 4 -21.22 10.90 -13.89
N LYS A 5 -20.33 10.02 -14.24
CA LYS A 5 -20.33 8.61 -13.80
C LYS A 5 -20.28 8.58 -12.28
N SER A 6 -21.30 8.00 -11.65
CA SER A 6 -21.39 7.97 -10.20
C SER A 6 -20.59 6.81 -9.64
N VAL A 7 -19.96 7.07 -8.50
CA VAL A 7 -19.23 6.06 -7.70
C VAL A 7 -20.11 5.70 -6.52
N ALA A 8 -20.47 4.43 -6.38
CA ALA A 8 -21.03 3.91 -5.14
C ALA A 8 -19.91 3.56 -4.16
N LEU A 9 -20.10 3.86 -2.90
CA LEU A 9 -19.13 3.59 -1.85
C LEU A 9 -19.68 2.64 -0.81
N ILE A 10 -18.93 1.58 -0.53
CA ILE A 10 -19.14 0.76 0.66
C ILE A 10 -18.03 1.09 1.63
N GLY A 11 -18.38 1.73 2.73
CA GLY A 11 -17.42 2.20 3.72
C GLY A 11 -17.67 1.66 5.10
N ALA A 12 -16.61 1.48 5.89
CA ALA A 12 -16.70 1.10 7.30
C ALA A 12 -15.59 1.79 8.12
N GLY A 13 -15.83 1.89 9.45
CA GLY A 13 -14.85 2.38 10.40
C GLY A 13 -14.81 3.89 10.57
N LYS A 14 -13.85 4.36 11.35
CA LYS A 14 -13.53 5.77 11.50
C LYS A 14 -12.78 6.25 10.27
N LEU A 15 -13.16 7.37 9.70
CA LEU A 15 -12.48 7.95 8.54
C LEU A 15 -11.00 8.27 8.78
N THR A 16 -10.63 8.58 10.02
CA THR A 16 -9.23 8.85 10.41
C THR A 16 -8.31 7.65 10.20
N ASP A 17 -8.85 6.43 10.34
CA ASP A 17 -8.09 5.18 10.29
C ASP A 17 -8.37 4.41 8.99
N SER A 18 -9.24 4.94 8.15
CA SER A 18 -9.70 4.31 6.92
C SER A 18 -8.96 4.87 5.70
N PRO A 19 -8.69 4.03 4.67
CA PRO A 19 -8.27 4.51 3.36
C PRO A 19 -9.19 5.60 2.77
N LEU A 20 -10.43 5.68 3.25
CA LEU A 20 -11.41 6.70 2.86
C LEU A 20 -10.92 8.13 3.08
N SER A 21 -10.15 8.40 4.12
CA SER A 21 -9.58 9.74 4.38
C SER A 21 -8.73 10.23 3.21
N ARG A 22 -8.20 9.32 2.41
CA ARG A 22 -7.38 9.61 1.23
C ARG A 22 -8.18 9.73 -0.07
N PHE A 23 -9.52 9.56 0.00
CA PHE A 23 -10.44 9.69 -1.13
C PHE A 23 -11.39 10.89 -0.98
N TYR A 24 -11.05 11.89 -0.13
CA TYR A 24 -11.88 13.09 0.08
C TYR A 24 -12.19 13.85 -1.22
N TRP A 25 -11.38 13.71 -2.23
CA TRP A 25 -11.55 14.30 -3.57
C TRP A 25 -12.60 13.58 -4.43
N LEU A 26 -13.17 12.44 -3.97
CA LEU A 26 -14.30 11.77 -4.64
C LEU A 26 -15.60 12.59 -4.60
N SER A 27 -15.64 13.70 -3.86
CA SER A 27 -16.84 14.49 -3.62
C SER A 27 -17.69 14.73 -4.85
N ASP A 28 -17.09 15.08 -5.98
CA ASP A 28 -17.81 15.45 -7.22
C ASP A 28 -18.41 14.24 -7.96
N ARG A 29 -18.08 13.03 -7.57
CA ARG A 29 -18.50 11.79 -8.25
C ARG A 29 -19.21 10.81 -7.32
N LEU A 30 -19.21 11.08 -6.03
CA LEU A 30 -19.77 10.18 -5.04
C LEU A 30 -21.29 10.22 -5.07
N GLY A 31 -21.90 9.08 -5.30
CA GLY A 31 -23.34 8.84 -5.26
C GLY A 31 -23.75 8.12 -3.97
N PRO A 32 -24.34 6.92 -4.04
CA PRO A 32 -24.82 6.20 -2.88
C PRO A 32 -23.67 5.72 -2.00
N VAL A 33 -23.83 5.86 -0.69
CA VAL A 33 -22.92 5.43 0.36
C VAL A 33 -23.60 4.41 1.27
N LYS A 34 -23.10 3.19 1.29
CA LYS A 34 -23.58 2.10 2.15
C LYS A 34 -22.55 1.79 3.24
N SER A 35 -23.04 1.41 4.40
CA SER A 35 -22.21 0.95 5.51
C SER A 35 -22.99 -0.10 6.32
N SER A 36 -22.39 -0.64 7.40
CA SER A 36 -23.04 -1.58 8.31
C SER A 36 -24.33 -1.04 8.97
N SER A 37 -24.51 0.28 9.00
CA SER A 37 -25.74 0.94 9.41
C SER A 37 -25.96 2.23 8.63
N PHE A 38 -27.22 2.63 8.47
CA PHE A 38 -27.59 3.91 7.85
C PHE A 38 -26.96 5.10 8.56
N ARG A 39 -26.90 5.06 9.90
CA ARG A 39 -26.26 6.10 10.70
C ARG A 39 -24.78 6.26 10.37
N LEU A 40 -24.06 5.15 10.16
CA LEU A 40 -22.66 5.19 9.79
C LEU A 40 -22.47 5.65 8.35
N ALA A 41 -23.32 5.21 7.41
CA ALA A 41 -23.34 5.71 6.05
C ALA A 41 -23.56 7.23 6.00
N SER A 42 -24.51 7.75 6.78
CA SER A 42 -24.76 9.20 6.92
C SER A 42 -23.53 9.95 7.46
N ARG A 43 -22.85 9.37 8.44
CA ARG A 43 -21.63 9.96 9.00
C ARG A 43 -20.53 10.03 7.93
N ILE A 44 -20.33 8.97 7.16
CA ILE A 44 -19.34 8.92 6.07
C ILE A 44 -19.66 9.97 5.01
N ALA A 45 -20.90 10.03 4.52
CA ALA A 45 -21.34 11.01 3.53
C ALA A 45 -21.13 12.46 4.02
N ASN A 46 -21.50 12.74 5.27
CA ASN A 46 -21.30 14.06 5.88
C ASN A 46 -19.83 14.44 6.02
N GLN A 47 -18.97 13.50 6.41
CA GLN A 47 -17.54 13.75 6.54
C GLN A 47 -16.86 13.97 5.19
N LEU A 48 -17.26 13.23 4.16
CA LEU A 48 -16.79 13.44 2.79
C LEU A 48 -17.43 14.67 2.13
N ARG A 49 -18.48 15.23 2.75
CA ARG A 49 -19.34 16.31 2.21
C ARG A 49 -19.87 15.97 0.83
N ALA A 50 -20.19 14.69 0.60
CA ALA A 50 -20.54 14.18 -0.70
C ALA A 50 -21.29 12.86 -0.61
N GLY A 51 -22.07 12.56 -1.69
CA GLY A 51 -22.90 11.38 -1.77
C GLY A 51 -24.13 11.47 -0.87
N HIS A 52 -24.86 10.39 -0.79
CA HIS A 52 -26.02 10.23 0.08
C HIS A 52 -26.05 8.84 0.69
N PRO A 53 -26.46 8.73 1.98
CA PRO A 53 -26.52 7.44 2.65
C PRO A 53 -27.67 6.61 2.11
N VAL A 54 -27.43 5.32 1.92
CA VAL A 54 -28.45 4.35 1.48
C VAL A 54 -28.59 3.20 2.47
N LYS A 55 -29.77 2.59 2.51
CA LYS A 55 -30.04 1.40 3.33
C LYS A 55 -29.67 0.13 2.61
N ASP A 56 -29.99 0.06 1.33
CA ASP A 56 -29.90 -1.12 0.50
C ASP A 56 -28.97 -0.92 -0.68
N PHE A 57 -28.48 -2.00 -1.25
CA PHE A 57 -27.60 -1.97 -2.41
C PHE A 57 -28.35 -1.69 -3.72
N GLU A 58 -29.67 -1.72 -3.75
CA GLU A 58 -30.48 -1.45 -4.94
C GLU A 58 -30.13 -0.08 -5.56
N GLU A 59 -29.83 0.92 -4.72
CA GLU A 59 -29.48 2.25 -5.20
C GLU A 59 -28.12 2.29 -5.94
N PHE A 60 -27.35 1.19 -5.92
CA PHE A 60 -26.10 1.07 -6.69
C PHE A 60 -26.30 0.78 -8.17
N HIS A 61 -27.54 0.55 -8.61
CA HIS A 61 -27.86 0.29 -10.03
C HIS A 61 -27.30 1.36 -10.98
N SER A 62 -27.43 2.63 -10.61
CA SER A 62 -27.00 3.74 -11.45
C SER A 62 -25.49 3.99 -11.43
N SER A 63 -24.75 3.33 -10.55
CA SER A 63 -23.32 3.52 -10.40
C SER A 63 -22.55 2.63 -11.37
N GLU A 64 -21.54 3.19 -12.02
CA GLU A 64 -20.66 2.45 -12.92
C GLU A 64 -19.44 1.86 -12.19
N LEU A 65 -19.11 2.42 -11.01
CA LEU A 65 -18.02 1.93 -10.18
C LEU A 65 -18.51 1.76 -8.74
N ILE A 66 -18.23 0.61 -8.16
CA ILE A 66 -18.47 0.31 -6.74
C ILE A 66 -17.13 0.23 -6.04
N LEU A 67 -16.85 1.19 -5.15
CA LEU A 67 -15.63 1.24 -4.36
C LEU A 67 -15.87 0.62 -2.99
N VAL A 68 -15.14 -0.45 -2.68
CA VAL A 68 -15.22 -1.17 -1.40
C VAL A 68 -14.06 -0.74 -0.52
N CYS A 69 -14.36 0.00 0.55
CA CYS A 69 -13.39 0.56 1.51
C CYS A 69 -13.74 0.10 2.93
N VAL A 70 -13.55 -1.16 3.22
CA VAL A 70 -13.85 -1.75 4.54
C VAL A 70 -12.61 -2.39 5.13
N PRO A 71 -12.52 -2.53 6.47
CA PRO A 71 -11.47 -3.30 7.10
C PRO A 71 -11.47 -4.76 6.61
N GLU A 72 -10.28 -5.35 6.46
CA GLU A 72 -10.12 -6.72 5.95
C GLU A 72 -10.95 -7.76 6.70
N PRO A 73 -11.06 -7.74 8.04
CA PRO A 73 -11.91 -8.70 8.76
C PRO A 73 -13.40 -8.62 8.40
N SER A 74 -13.88 -7.48 7.94
CA SER A 74 -15.29 -7.29 7.54
C SER A 74 -15.53 -7.59 6.05
N LEU A 75 -14.46 -7.73 5.27
CA LEU A 75 -14.56 -7.84 3.82
C LEU A 75 -15.36 -9.06 3.35
N PRO A 76 -15.16 -10.29 3.87
CA PRO A 76 -15.90 -11.46 3.42
C PRO A 76 -17.42 -11.29 3.57
N GLN A 77 -17.87 -10.77 4.71
CA GLN A 77 -19.28 -10.52 4.94
C GLN A 77 -19.83 -9.48 3.98
N VAL A 78 -19.14 -8.37 3.80
CA VAL A 78 -19.56 -7.28 2.89
C VAL A 78 -19.64 -7.76 1.45
N LEU A 79 -18.67 -8.56 1.00
CA LEU A 79 -18.69 -9.11 -0.35
C LEU A 79 -19.83 -10.11 -0.55
N ALA A 80 -20.17 -10.93 0.46
CA ALA A 80 -21.30 -11.83 0.41
C ALA A 80 -22.64 -11.07 0.35
N GLU A 81 -22.81 -10.03 1.16
CA GLU A 81 -23.98 -9.15 1.12
C GLU A 81 -24.12 -8.46 -0.25
N LEU A 82 -23.03 -7.92 -0.78
CA LEU A 82 -23.03 -7.29 -2.10
C LEU A 82 -23.33 -8.28 -3.22
N ALA A 83 -22.79 -9.50 -3.13
CA ALA A 83 -23.07 -10.55 -4.12
C ALA A 83 -24.52 -11.03 -4.09
N SER A 84 -25.18 -10.97 -2.94
CA SER A 84 -26.60 -11.33 -2.78
C SER A 84 -27.56 -10.21 -3.22
N ALA A 85 -27.03 -9.00 -3.44
CA ALA A 85 -27.85 -7.88 -3.83
C ALA A 85 -28.40 -8.02 -5.26
N PRO A 86 -29.63 -7.50 -5.53
CA PRO A 86 -30.26 -7.56 -6.85
C PRO A 86 -29.64 -6.49 -7.78
N ILE A 87 -28.32 -6.53 -7.97
CA ILE A 87 -27.57 -5.60 -8.82
C ILE A 87 -27.12 -6.35 -10.08
N ASP A 88 -27.35 -5.74 -11.23
CA ASP A 88 -26.67 -6.14 -12.46
C ASP A 88 -25.24 -5.61 -12.43
N PHE A 89 -24.27 -6.52 -12.40
CA PHE A 89 -22.85 -6.19 -12.41
C PHE A 89 -22.27 -6.05 -13.81
N ASN A 90 -23.04 -6.38 -14.83
CA ASN A 90 -22.55 -6.31 -16.21
C ASN A 90 -22.10 -4.88 -16.58
N GLY A 91 -20.88 -4.76 -17.05
CA GLY A 91 -20.28 -3.48 -17.42
C GLY A 91 -19.90 -2.55 -16.24
N LYS A 92 -20.08 -2.98 -14.99
CA LYS A 92 -19.64 -2.22 -13.81
C LYS A 92 -18.20 -2.56 -13.47
N ALA A 93 -17.54 -1.63 -12.78
CA ALA A 93 -16.27 -1.86 -12.12
C ALA A 93 -16.49 -2.04 -10.61
N VAL A 94 -16.00 -3.15 -10.05
CA VAL A 94 -15.93 -3.35 -8.60
C VAL A 94 -14.48 -3.22 -8.16
N VAL A 95 -14.20 -2.27 -7.27
CA VAL A 95 -12.84 -1.89 -6.90
C VAL A 95 -12.66 -2.01 -5.39
N LEU A 96 -11.70 -2.83 -4.97
CA LEU A 96 -11.33 -2.99 -3.58
C LEU A 96 -10.25 -1.99 -3.20
N SER A 97 -10.48 -1.22 -2.14
CA SER A 97 -9.42 -0.41 -1.52
C SER A 97 -8.78 -1.19 -0.38
N SER A 98 -7.73 -1.92 -0.69
CA SER A 98 -6.91 -2.63 0.30
C SER A 98 -5.44 -2.50 -0.04
N PHE A 99 -4.62 -2.36 1.00
CA PHE A 99 -3.17 -2.36 0.85
C PHE A 99 -2.65 -3.80 0.63
N TRP A 100 -3.17 -4.78 1.37
CA TRP A 100 -2.65 -6.15 1.40
C TRP A 100 -3.33 -7.09 0.40
N LEU A 101 -4.65 -6.97 0.24
CA LEU A 101 -5.44 -7.84 -0.61
C LEU A 101 -5.44 -7.34 -2.06
N ASP A 102 -5.44 -8.25 -3.00
CA ASP A 102 -5.53 -7.97 -4.42
C ASP A 102 -6.95 -8.16 -4.97
N SER A 103 -7.14 -7.91 -6.26
CA SER A 103 -8.44 -8.01 -6.91
C SER A 103 -8.98 -9.43 -7.04
N SER A 104 -8.22 -10.49 -6.66
CA SER A 104 -8.73 -11.86 -6.64
C SER A 104 -9.87 -12.05 -5.63
N GLU A 105 -9.91 -11.25 -4.57
CA GLU A 105 -11.03 -11.24 -3.61
C GLU A 105 -12.39 -10.91 -4.25
N LEU A 106 -12.37 -10.31 -5.43
CA LEU A 106 -13.55 -9.86 -6.17
C LEU A 106 -13.97 -10.77 -7.32
N LEU A 107 -13.33 -11.94 -7.51
CA LEU A 107 -13.58 -12.80 -8.67
C LEU A 107 -15.04 -13.27 -8.80
N GLN A 108 -15.78 -13.39 -7.70
CA GLN A 108 -17.20 -13.69 -7.73
C GLN A 108 -18.04 -12.66 -8.51
N PHE A 109 -17.60 -11.40 -8.56
CA PHE A 109 -18.25 -10.34 -9.34
C PHE A 109 -17.83 -10.38 -10.81
N SER A 110 -16.58 -10.80 -11.07
CA SER A 110 -16.11 -11.05 -12.44
C SER A 110 -16.95 -12.11 -13.13
N ALA A 111 -17.32 -13.19 -12.43
CA ALA A 111 -18.22 -14.23 -12.92
C ALA A 111 -19.64 -13.69 -13.26
N ARG A 112 -20.00 -12.51 -12.73
CA ARG A 112 -21.28 -11.83 -12.97
C ARG A 112 -21.16 -10.66 -13.96
N GLY A 113 -20.05 -10.57 -14.72
CA GLY A 113 -19.82 -9.58 -15.75
C GLY A 113 -19.21 -8.26 -15.30
N ALA A 114 -18.82 -8.12 -14.03
CA ALA A 114 -18.06 -6.95 -13.57
C ALA A 114 -16.59 -7.03 -13.99
N ALA A 115 -15.98 -5.90 -14.25
CA ALA A 115 -14.52 -5.80 -14.23
C ALA A 115 -14.06 -5.53 -12.79
N VAL A 116 -12.99 -6.18 -12.35
CA VAL A 116 -12.52 -6.07 -10.96
C VAL A 116 -11.10 -5.50 -10.87
N ALA A 117 -10.87 -4.68 -9.86
CA ALA A 117 -9.55 -4.12 -9.58
C ALA A 117 -9.33 -3.91 -8.08
N SER A 118 -8.08 -3.77 -7.68
CA SER A 118 -7.75 -3.23 -6.37
C SER A 118 -7.00 -1.90 -6.53
N ILE A 119 -7.23 -1.00 -5.58
CA ILE A 119 -6.58 0.30 -5.52
C ILE A 119 -6.12 0.57 -4.10
N CYS A 120 -4.88 1.01 -3.93
CA CYS A 120 -4.41 1.46 -2.63
C CYS A 120 -3.52 2.71 -2.75
N PRO A 121 -3.65 3.66 -1.83
CA PRO A 121 -2.71 4.77 -1.72
C PRO A 121 -1.36 4.24 -1.25
N ILE A 122 -0.27 4.69 -1.90
CA ILE A 122 1.10 4.33 -1.52
C ILE A 122 1.56 5.26 -0.40
N PRO A 123 1.98 4.72 0.77
CA PRO A 123 2.47 5.54 1.87
C PRO A 123 3.72 6.35 1.51
N GLY A 124 3.90 7.51 2.15
CA GLY A 124 5.14 8.30 2.06
C GLY A 124 5.24 9.23 0.85
N PHE A 125 4.18 9.37 0.06
CA PHE A 125 4.13 10.34 -1.04
C PHE A 125 3.17 11.48 -0.71
N ASP A 126 3.67 12.70 -0.73
CA ASP A 126 2.87 13.92 -0.56
C ASP A 126 1.93 14.13 -1.77
N ASP A 127 2.36 13.72 -2.96
CA ASP A 127 1.65 13.79 -4.23
C ASP A 127 0.65 12.64 -4.47
N LEU A 128 0.16 12.01 -3.41
CA LEU A 128 -0.87 10.96 -3.43
C LEU A 128 -0.72 10.01 -4.62
N ARG A 129 0.17 9.05 -4.51
CA ARG A 129 0.32 7.97 -5.49
C ARG A 129 -0.53 6.78 -5.12
N TYR A 130 -1.09 6.14 -6.13
CA TYR A 130 -1.94 4.96 -5.96
C TYR A 130 -1.36 3.78 -6.73
N LEU A 131 -1.37 2.61 -6.12
CA LEU A 131 -1.15 1.34 -6.80
C LEU A 131 -2.49 0.81 -7.28
N VAL A 132 -2.56 0.36 -8.54
CA VAL A 132 -3.77 -0.21 -9.14
C VAL A 132 -3.41 -1.49 -9.87
N GLU A 133 -4.19 -2.55 -9.68
CA GLU A 133 -4.08 -3.81 -10.42
C GLU A 133 -5.47 -4.42 -10.66
N GLY A 134 -5.58 -5.36 -11.60
CA GLY A 134 -6.82 -6.07 -11.91
C GLY A 134 -7.15 -6.07 -13.39
N ASP A 135 -8.43 -6.21 -13.72
CA ASP A 135 -8.94 -6.23 -15.07
C ASP A 135 -8.79 -4.86 -15.74
N ARG A 136 -8.37 -4.86 -17.01
CA ARG A 136 -8.08 -3.63 -17.75
C ARG A 136 -9.18 -2.56 -17.69
N PRO A 137 -10.49 -2.88 -17.85
CA PRO A 137 -11.55 -1.87 -17.76
C PRO A 137 -11.65 -1.23 -16.35
N ALA A 138 -11.52 -2.04 -15.29
CA ALA A 138 -11.57 -1.55 -13.91
C ALA A 138 -10.32 -0.75 -13.55
N VAL A 139 -9.13 -1.17 -14.00
CA VAL A 139 -7.88 -0.41 -13.86
C VAL A 139 -7.99 0.96 -14.54
N LEU A 140 -8.52 1.03 -15.76
CA LEU A 140 -8.72 2.31 -16.46
C LEU A 140 -9.73 3.21 -15.73
N SER A 141 -10.80 2.62 -15.21
CA SER A 141 -11.80 3.37 -14.42
C SER A 141 -11.21 3.89 -13.12
N SER A 142 -10.43 3.07 -12.43
CA SER A 142 -9.70 3.44 -11.20
C SER A 142 -8.68 4.56 -11.46
N ARG A 143 -7.91 4.46 -12.54
CA ARG A 143 -6.96 5.51 -12.94
C ARG A 143 -7.67 6.83 -13.22
N ARG A 144 -8.73 6.83 -14.01
CA ARG A 144 -9.54 8.05 -14.27
C ARG A 144 -10.13 8.65 -13.00
N LEU A 145 -10.39 7.79 -12.01
CA LEU A 145 -10.89 8.22 -10.71
C LEU A 145 -9.83 8.98 -9.93
N VAL A 146 -8.57 8.48 -9.89
CA VAL A 146 -7.50 9.02 -9.05
C VAL A 146 -6.57 10.01 -9.77
N GLU A 147 -6.35 9.87 -11.07
CA GLU A 147 -5.46 10.74 -11.84
C GLU A 147 -6.10 12.10 -12.09
N HIS A 148 -6.05 12.98 -11.09
CA HIS A 148 -6.52 14.35 -11.17
C HIS A 148 -5.59 15.27 -10.38
N GLY A 149 -5.17 16.38 -10.98
CA GLY A 149 -4.14 17.25 -10.40
C GLY A 149 -2.80 16.51 -10.33
N ASP A 150 -2.15 16.56 -9.17
CA ASP A 150 -0.82 15.95 -8.94
C ASP A 150 -0.88 14.46 -8.60
N ARG A 151 -2.08 13.88 -8.49
CA ARG A 151 -2.23 12.46 -8.19
C ARG A 151 -1.85 11.59 -9.38
N ARG A 152 -1.24 10.45 -9.09
CA ARG A 152 -0.77 9.48 -10.12
C ARG A 152 -1.12 8.06 -9.72
N ALA A 153 -1.41 7.23 -10.71
CA ALA A 153 -1.63 5.80 -10.54
C ALA A 153 -0.48 5.01 -11.18
N ILE A 154 0.04 4.06 -10.43
CA ILE A 154 0.99 3.05 -10.90
C ILE A 154 0.18 1.78 -11.14
N SER A 155 0.13 1.32 -12.39
CA SER A 155 -0.55 0.07 -12.72
C SER A 155 0.45 -1.06 -12.81
N ILE A 156 0.14 -2.18 -12.17
CA ILE A 156 0.92 -3.41 -12.24
C ILE A 156 0.00 -4.59 -12.58
N GLU A 157 0.58 -5.72 -12.92
CA GLU A 157 -0.15 -6.99 -13.01
C GLU A 157 -0.51 -7.47 -11.59
N ARG A 158 -1.67 -8.13 -11.44
CA ARG A 158 -2.14 -8.68 -10.15
C ARG A 158 -1.10 -9.55 -9.47
N SER A 159 -0.48 -10.46 -10.21
CA SER A 159 0.56 -11.38 -9.73
C SER A 159 1.81 -10.67 -9.19
N LEU A 160 2.02 -9.40 -9.53
CA LEU A 160 3.20 -8.63 -9.11
C LEU A 160 2.95 -7.79 -7.84
N LYS A 161 1.70 -7.70 -7.36
CA LYS A 161 1.38 -6.95 -6.13
C LYS A 161 2.19 -7.42 -4.91
N PRO A 162 2.37 -8.73 -4.65
CA PRO A 162 3.21 -9.18 -3.53
C PRO A 162 4.66 -8.70 -3.59
N PHE A 163 5.24 -8.61 -4.79
CA PHE A 163 6.61 -8.09 -4.96
C PHE A 163 6.70 -6.59 -4.69
N PHE A 164 5.68 -5.84 -5.11
CA PHE A 164 5.59 -4.42 -4.77
C PHE A 164 5.49 -4.21 -3.26
N LEU A 165 4.62 -4.98 -2.59
CA LEU A 165 4.49 -4.92 -1.13
C LEU A 165 5.77 -5.35 -0.41
N ALA A 166 6.47 -6.37 -0.91
CA ALA A 166 7.77 -6.78 -0.38
C ALA A 166 8.78 -5.62 -0.47
N ALA A 167 8.81 -4.85 -1.56
CA ALA A 167 9.69 -3.69 -1.68
C ALA A 167 9.38 -2.63 -0.59
N LEU A 168 8.11 -2.39 -0.29
CA LEU A 168 7.71 -1.49 0.80
C LEU A 168 8.07 -2.03 2.18
N THR A 169 7.97 -3.34 2.39
CA THR A 169 8.40 -3.99 3.64
C THR A 169 9.91 -3.87 3.82
N TRP A 170 10.70 -4.08 2.76
CA TRP A 170 12.15 -3.89 2.80
C TRP A 170 12.55 -2.46 3.15
N THR A 171 11.88 -1.48 2.57
CA THR A 171 12.19 -0.05 2.81
C THR A 171 11.54 0.54 4.06
N GLY A 172 10.62 -0.19 4.68
CA GLY A 172 9.95 0.17 5.94
C GLY A 172 10.46 -0.66 7.11
N SER A 173 9.74 -1.72 7.45
CA SER A 173 9.97 -2.49 8.68
C SER A 173 11.36 -3.16 8.73
N VAL A 174 11.83 -3.73 7.62
CA VAL A 174 13.16 -4.36 7.58
C VAL A 174 14.26 -3.32 7.68
N PHE A 175 14.10 -2.18 7.00
CA PHE A 175 15.06 -1.09 7.11
C PHE A 175 15.14 -0.52 8.53
N PHE A 176 14.00 -0.42 9.22
CA PHE A 176 13.96 -0.05 10.63
C PHE A 176 14.81 -1.01 11.49
N SER A 177 14.74 -2.33 11.24
CA SER A 177 15.55 -3.32 11.96
C SER A 177 17.05 -3.11 11.72
N VAL A 178 17.45 -2.73 10.49
CA VAL A 178 18.85 -2.37 10.19
C VAL A 178 19.30 -1.14 10.98
N LEU A 179 18.44 -0.12 11.06
CA LEU A 179 18.75 1.08 11.85
C LEU A 179 18.84 0.80 13.34
N ALA A 180 17.96 -0.05 13.86
CA ALA A 180 17.99 -0.48 15.26
C ALA A 180 19.29 -1.23 15.58
N ALA A 181 19.70 -2.18 14.72
CA ALA A 181 20.95 -2.91 14.88
C ALA A 181 22.18 -1.98 14.84
N ALA A 182 22.20 -1.01 13.92
CA ALA A 182 23.27 -0.02 13.85
C ALA A 182 23.30 0.89 15.09
N GLY A 183 22.13 1.31 15.59
CA GLY A 183 22.01 2.09 16.82
C GLY A 183 22.52 1.33 18.03
N GLU A 184 22.20 0.04 18.15
CA GLU A 184 22.68 -0.82 19.22
C GLU A 184 24.21 -1.01 19.15
N SER A 185 24.74 -1.22 17.97
CA SER A 185 26.21 -1.30 17.78
C SER A 185 26.92 -0.02 18.23
N LEU A 186 26.36 1.16 17.93
CA LEU A 186 26.89 2.45 18.41
C LEU A 186 26.77 2.59 19.94
N ARG A 187 25.69 2.10 20.52
CA ARG A 187 25.50 2.07 21.97
C ARG A 187 26.56 1.21 22.66
N ILE A 188 26.83 0.01 22.12
CA ILE A 188 27.91 -0.88 22.61
C ILE A 188 29.26 -0.19 22.50
N ALA A 189 29.50 0.60 21.47
CA ALA A 189 30.70 1.40 21.28
C ALA A 189 30.80 2.63 22.21
N GLY A 190 29.82 2.85 23.10
CA GLY A 190 29.80 3.98 24.04
C GLY A 190 29.37 5.34 23.40
N VAL A 191 28.79 5.32 22.22
CA VAL A 191 28.32 6.56 21.55
C VAL A 191 27.00 7.02 22.15
N THR A 192 26.91 8.31 22.48
CA THR A 192 25.67 8.88 23.05
C THR A 192 24.51 8.88 22.04
N PRO A 193 23.24 8.80 22.49
CA PRO A 193 22.08 8.75 21.59
C PRO A 193 22.00 9.91 20.57
N ALA A 194 22.32 11.12 20.99
CA ALA A 194 22.30 12.30 20.11
C ALA A 194 23.34 12.22 18.98
N VAL A 195 24.53 11.74 19.29
CA VAL A 195 25.60 11.53 18.30
C VAL A 195 25.27 10.36 17.39
N SER A 196 24.72 9.27 17.94
CA SER A 196 24.25 8.10 17.18
C SER A 196 23.20 8.50 16.13
N ALA A 197 22.20 9.28 16.52
CA ALA A 197 21.17 9.76 15.60
C ALA A 197 21.79 10.55 14.43
N SER A 198 22.72 11.48 14.72
CA SER A 198 23.39 12.27 13.69
C SER A 198 24.26 11.42 12.74
N ILE A 199 24.96 10.41 13.28
CA ILE A 199 25.77 9.47 12.47
C ILE A 199 24.85 8.68 11.53
N LEU A 200 23.77 8.09 12.06
CA LEU A 200 22.83 7.28 11.29
C LEU A 200 22.17 8.09 10.18
N GLU A 201 21.65 9.29 10.49
CA GLU A 201 21.02 10.16 9.50
C GLU A 201 21.96 10.46 8.32
N LYS A 202 23.20 10.88 8.62
CA LYS A 202 24.19 11.23 7.59
C LYS A 202 24.60 10.00 6.77
N GLN A 203 24.80 8.86 7.41
CA GLN A 203 25.26 7.64 6.75
C GLN A 203 24.15 7.07 5.85
N VAL A 204 22.92 6.99 6.35
CA VAL A 204 21.75 6.55 5.58
C VAL A 204 21.51 7.47 4.39
N GLY A 205 21.50 8.79 4.60
CA GLY A 205 21.32 9.74 3.52
C GLY A 205 22.40 9.62 2.44
N ARG A 206 23.66 9.38 2.80
CA ARG A 206 24.76 9.14 1.86
C ARG A 206 24.54 7.83 1.08
N THR A 207 24.20 6.76 1.77
CA THR A 207 23.96 5.43 1.15
C THR A 207 22.78 5.49 0.18
N LEU A 208 21.67 6.12 0.57
CA LEU A 208 20.50 6.28 -0.27
C LEU A 208 20.80 7.09 -1.54
N ARG A 209 21.51 8.24 -1.42
CA ARG A 209 21.93 9.02 -2.57
C ARG A 209 22.85 8.25 -3.52
N SER A 210 23.78 7.45 -2.97
CA SER A 210 24.66 6.60 -3.76
C SER A 210 23.86 5.52 -4.51
N PHE A 211 22.92 4.86 -3.82
CA PHE A 211 22.07 3.84 -4.43
C PHE A 211 21.19 4.43 -5.54
N VAL A 212 20.52 5.54 -5.31
CA VAL A 212 19.66 6.20 -6.32
C VAL A 212 20.45 6.61 -7.55
N ARG A 213 21.70 7.09 -7.37
CA ARG A 213 22.57 7.55 -8.46
C ARG A 213 23.19 6.40 -9.26
N ALA A 214 23.68 5.37 -8.60
CA ALA A 214 24.51 4.33 -9.19
C ALA A 214 23.84 2.94 -9.22
N GLY A 215 22.68 2.77 -8.59
CA GLY A 215 21.98 1.48 -8.44
C GLY A 215 22.73 0.44 -7.59
N ARG A 216 23.81 0.85 -6.94
CA ARG A 216 24.68 -0.04 -6.14
C ARG A 216 25.27 0.70 -4.95
N GLY A 217 25.60 -0.05 -3.90
CA GLY A 217 26.39 0.39 -2.75
C GLY A 217 27.77 -0.27 -2.72
N SER A 218 28.68 0.26 -1.90
CA SER A 218 29.94 -0.41 -1.59
C SER A 218 29.68 -1.54 -0.58
N LEU A 219 30.26 -2.69 -0.82
CA LEU A 219 30.31 -3.77 0.17
C LEU A 219 31.54 -3.57 1.06
N PRO A 220 31.48 -3.96 2.33
CA PRO A 220 32.64 -3.91 3.23
C PRO A 220 33.73 -4.88 2.76
N ASP A 221 34.99 -4.54 3.09
CA ASP A 221 36.10 -5.48 2.90
C ASP A 221 35.84 -6.74 3.73
N PRO A 222 36.05 -7.95 3.17
CA PRO A 222 35.80 -9.20 3.89
C PRO A 222 36.57 -9.34 5.18
N ARG A 223 37.79 -8.79 5.27
CA ARG A 223 38.64 -8.85 6.48
C ARG A 223 38.09 -7.94 7.56
N GLU A 224 37.68 -6.74 7.19
CA GLU A 224 37.05 -5.79 8.11
C GLU A 224 35.70 -6.32 8.62
N LEU A 225 34.88 -6.90 7.72
CA LEU A 225 33.63 -7.54 8.10
C LEU A 225 33.83 -8.64 9.13
N SER A 226 34.82 -9.53 8.92
CA SER A 226 35.12 -10.63 9.83
C SER A 226 35.49 -10.13 11.24
N LYS A 227 36.30 -9.06 11.33
CA LYS A 227 36.64 -8.44 12.63
C LYS A 227 35.39 -7.89 13.32
N GLN A 228 34.51 -7.20 12.57
CA GLN A 228 33.29 -6.63 13.12
C GLN A 228 32.33 -7.71 13.63
N VAL A 229 32.15 -8.79 12.85
CA VAL A 229 31.32 -9.93 13.25
C VAL A 229 31.85 -10.60 14.49
N CYS A 230 33.17 -10.84 14.57
CA CYS A 230 33.79 -11.44 15.77
C CYS A 230 33.62 -10.55 17.01
N ALA A 231 33.78 -9.24 16.89
CA ALA A 231 33.58 -8.31 17.99
C ALA A 231 32.12 -8.29 18.47
N LEU A 232 31.16 -8.28 17.53
CA LEU A 232 29.73 -8.34 17.87
C LEU A 232 29.36 -9.69 18.49
N ALA A 233 29.89 -10.81 17.98
CA ALA A 233 29.57 -12.14 18.48
C ALA A 233 30.00 -12.34 19.97
N ALA A 234 31.05 -11.63 20.40
CA ALA A 234 31.48 -11.64 21.79
C ALA A 234 30.51 -10.90 22.73
N THR A 235 29.67 -10.01 22.22
CA THR A 235 28.79 -9.15 23.02
C THR A 235 27.30 -9.46 22.75
N ASP A 236 26.94 -9.60 21.49
CA ASP A 236 25.57 -9.91 21.02
C ASP A 236 25.64 -10.82 19.79
N PRO A 237 25.53 -12.14 19.99
CA PRO A 237 25.53 -13.10 18.86
C PRO A 237 24.41 -12.90 17.84
N CYS A 238 23.26 -12.36 18.25
CA CYS A 238 22.15 -12.11 17.34
C CYS A 238 22.49 -10.97 16.35
N LEU A 239 23.11 -9.90 16.83
CA LEU A 239 23.59 -8.81 15.97
C LEU A 239 24.66 -9.29 14.99
N ALA A 240 25.60 -10.13 15.44
CA ALA A 240 26.62 -10.71 14.58
C ALA A 240 26.00 -11.52 13.44
N GLN A 241 25.08 -12.44 13.74
CA GLN A 241 24.37 -13.26 12.77
C GLN A 241 23.57 -12.40 11.79
N TYR A 242 22.87 -11.38 12.28
CA TYR A 242 22.09 -10.48 11.43
C TYR A 242 22.99 -9.71 10.44
N MET A 243 24.15 -9.24 10.89
CA MET A 243 25.14 -8.58 10.03
C MET A 243 25.65 -9.50 8.92
N GLU A 244 26.04 -10.74 9.26
CA GLU A 244 26.51 -11.73 8.27
C GLU A 244 25.45 -12.02 7.19
N GLN A 245 24.21 -12.31 7.63
CA GLN A 245 23.10 -12.59 6.71
C GLN A 245 22.79 -11.42 5.80
N SER A 246 22.79 -10.19 6.34
CA SER A 246 22.53 -8.97 5.57
C SER A 246 23.60 -8.74 4.50
N VAL A 247 24.88 -8.92 4.83
CA VAL A 247 25.98 -8.78 3.88
C VAL A 247 25.97 -9.89 2.83
N CYS A 248 25.67 -11.13 3.23
CA CYS A 248 25.52 -12.25 2.30
C CYS A 248 24.43 -11.97 1.27
N LEU A 249 23.27 -11.48 1.70
CA LEU A 249 22.18 -11.08 0.81
C LEU A 249 22.61 -9.95 -0.13
N ALA A 250 23.28 -8.93 0.38
CA ALA A 250 23.75 -7.80 -0.43
C ALA A 250 24.73 -8.27 -1.54
N LYS A 251 25.64 -9.20 -1.23
CA LYS A 251 26.55 -9.80 -2.22
C LYS A 251 25.79 -10.53 -3.33
N ARG A 252 24.85 -11.41 -2.98
CA ARG A 252 24.02 -12.15 -3.94
C ARG A 252 23.23 -11.22 -4.86
N LEU A 253 22.67 -10.14 -4.31
CA LEU A 253 21.92 -9.16 -5.10
C LEU A 253 22.82 -8.33 -6.02
N ALA A 254 24.06 -8.03 -5.59
CA ALA A 254 25.04 -7.34 -6.42
C ALA A 254 25.50 -8.21 -7.61
N GLU A 255 25.65 -9.53 -7.42
CA GLU A 255 26.01 -10.49 -8.47
C GLU A 255 24.92 -10.60 -9.55
N LYS A 256 23.64 -10.65 -9.14
CA LYS A 256 22.49 -10.70 -10.07
C LYS A 256 22.32 -9.46 -10.94
N ARG A 257 22.96 -8.34 -10.59
CA ARG A 257 22.86 -7.07 -11.32
C ARG A 257 24.07 -6.79 -12.23
N LYS A 258 25.03 -7.69 -12.34
CA LYS A 258 26.06 -7.58 -13.36
C LYS A 258 25.41 -7.84 -14.70
N PRO A 259 25.43 -6.89 -15.66
CA PRO A 259 25.04 -7.20 -17.03
C PRO A 259 26.02 -8.24 -17.57
N ASP A 260 25.49 -9.20 -18.31
CA ASP A 260 26.28 -10.13 -19.12
C ASP A 260 27.08 -9.35 -20.16
#